data_d9a5bebd1dbf92665d9d20b80aabbb7d
#
_entry.id   d9a5bebd1dbf92665d9d20b80aabbb7d
#
_cell.length_a   1.000
_cell.length_b   1.000
_cell.length_c   1.000
_cell.angle_alpha   90.00
_cell.angle_beta   90.00
_cell.angle_gamma   90.00
#
_symmetry.space_group_name_H-M   'P 1'
#
loop_
_entity.id
_entity.type
_entity.pdbx_description
1 polymer ?
#
loop_
_entity_poly.entity_id
_entity_poly.type
_entity_poly.pdbx_seq_one_letter_code
_entity_poly.pdbx_strand_id
1 'polypeptide(L)'
;MSYEVMAVSILIVDDEPDVAILFRQQFRHETRGGVYVLHFALSASEALERLAVEIEPRPIVILSDINMPGMDGLALLREIKKRRPELPVMMLTAYGDDERRRRAAESGAADFVTKPVDFDFLKIRLRELHGPLS
;
A
#
# COMPACT_ATOMS: atom_id res chain seq x y z
N MET A 1 16.89 -28.05 7.24
CA MET A 1 15.65 -27.31 7.48
C MET A 1 15.80 -25.88 6.99
N SER A 2 15.00 -25.53 6.04
CA SER A 2 15.03 -24.18 5.51
C SER A 2 14.14 -23.28 6.35
N TYR A 3 14.65 -22.13 6.73
CA TYR A 3 13.85 -21.11 7.35
C TYR A 3 13.26 -20.24 6.24
N GLU A 4 11.96 -20.34 6.06
CA GLU A 4 11.30 -19.44 5.17
C GLU A 4 11.15 -18.11 5.86
N VAL A 5 11.83 -17.10 5.32
CA VAL A 5 11.60 -15.74 5.75
C VAL A 5 10.27 -15.30 5.17
N MET A 6 9.31 -15.05 6.06
CA MET A 6 7.99 -14.59 5.64
C MET A 6 8.10 -13.14 5.18
N ALA A 7 8.24 -12.96 3.87
CA ALA A 7 8.23 -11.63 3.30
C ALA A 7 6.80 -11.12 3.14
N VAL A 8 6.63 -9.83 3.19
CA VAL A 8 5.35 -9.16 2.97
C VAL A 8 5.41 -8.40 1.65
N SER A 9 4.40 -8.57 0.81
CA SER A 9 4.27 -7.77 -0.40
C SER A 9 3.58 -6.45 -0.09
N ILE A 10 4.12 -5.36 -0.63
CA ILE A 10 3.50 -4.04 -0.54
C ILE A 10 3.18 -3.61 -1.96
N LEU A 11 1.91 -3.36 -2.25
CA LEU A 11 1.49 -2.80 -3.53
C LEU A 11 1.30 -1.30 -3.35
N ILE A 12 2.17 -0.52 -3.99
CA ILE A 12 2.13 0.94 -3.94
C ILE A 12 1.42 1.44 -5.20
N VAL A 13 0.35 2.19 -5.02
CA VAL A 13 -0.46 2.74 -6.11
C VAL A 13 -0.35 4.25 -6.09
N ASP A 14 0.30 4.81 -7.11
CA ASP A 14 0.48 6.25 -7.23
C ASP A 14 0.74 6.56 -8.71
N ASP A 15 0.12 7.61 -9.23
CA ASP A 15 0.25 7.99 -10.64
C ASP A 15 1.58 8.68 -10.97
N GLU A 16 2.37 9.03 -9.97
CA GLU A 16 3.68 9.64 -10.17
C GLU A 16 4.78 8.58 -10.19
N PRO A 17 5.48 8.39 -11.32
CA PRO A 17 6.54 7.36 -11.41
C PRO A 17 7.69 7.56 -10.43
N ASP A 18 7.96 8.81 -10.03
CA ASP A 18 9.03 9.12 -9.08
C ASP A 18 8.79 8.51 -7.70
N VAL A 19 7.53 8.25 -7.36
CA VAL A 19 7.18 7.62 -6.08
C VAL A 19 7.78 6.22 -6.00
N ALA A 20 7.74 5.46 -7.09
CA ALA A 20 8.34 4.13 -7.13
C ALA A 20 9.84 4.18 -6.85
N ILE A 21 10.54 5.15 -7.46
CA ILE A 21 11.97 5.35 -7.24
C ILE A 21 12.27 5.65 -5.78
N LEU A 22 11.48 6.54 -5.20
CA LEU A 22 11.64 6.94 -3.80
C LEU A 22 11.41 5.75 -2.85
N PHE A 23 10.34 4.99 -3.07
CA PHE A 23 10.06 3.80 -2.25
C PHE A 23 11.17 2.77 -2.35
N ARG A 24 11.70 2.51 -3.55
CA ARG A 24 12.80 1.57 -3.72
C ARG A 24 14.04 2.00 -2.94
N GLN A 25 14.35 3.29 -2.94
CA GLN A 25 15.48 3.83 -2.18
C GLN A 25 15.25 3.70 -0.69
N GLN A 26 14.09 4.10 -0.20
CA GLN A 26 13.78 4.13 1.22
C GLN A 26 13.60 2.74 1.83
N PHE A 27 13.20 1.76 1.02
CA PHE A 27 13.00 0.38 1.47
C PHE A 27 14.13 -0.55 1.06
N ARG A 28 15.24 -0.01 0.56
CA ARG A 28 16.34 -0.82 0.04
C ARG A 28 16.88 -1.83 1.05
N HIS A 29 17.02 -1.43 2.29
CA HIS A 29 17.50 -2.30 3.36
C HIS A 29 16.54 -3.47 3.59
N GLU A 30 15.26 -3.18 3.70
CA GLU A 30 14.24 -4.18 3.96
C GLU A 30 14.03 -5.12 2.76
N THR A 31 14.13 -4.60 1.54
CA THR A 31 13.97 -5.46 0.35
C THR A 31 15.19 -6.36 0.17
N ARG A 32 16.38 -5.88 0.44
CA ARG A 32 17.59 -6.71 0.41
C ARG A 32 17.58 -7.78 1.49
N GLY A 33 17.02 -7.45 2.64
CA GLY A 33 16.91 -8.39 3.76
C GLY A 33 15.76 -9.38 3.61
N GLY A 34 14.96 -9.29 2.55
CA GLY A 34 13.85 -10.19 2.30
C GLY A 34 12.62 -9.94 3.18
N VAL A 35 12.54 -8.77 3.82
CA VAL A 35 11.40 -8.41 4.67
C VAL A 35 10.21 -7.98 3.82
N TYR A 36 10.45 -7.12 2.82
CA TYR A 36 9.42 -6.61 1.94
C TYR A 36 9.73 -6.86 0.47
N VAL A 37 8.70 -7.12 -0.31
CA VAL A 37 8.75 -7.14 -1.78
C VAL A 37 7.82 -6.03 -2.25
N LEU A 38 8.35 -5.09 -3.02
CA LEU A 38 7.58 -3.94 -3.49
C LEU A 38 7.01 -4.19 -4.89
N HIS A 39 5.74 -3.87 -5.05
CA HIS A 39 5.03 -3.90 -6.32
C HIS A 39 4.45 -2.52 -6.55
N PHE A 40 4.36 -2.10 -7.80
CA PHE A 40 3.91 -0.75 -8.14
C PHE A 40 2.81 -0.78 -9.19
N ALA A 41 1.87 0.14 -9.07
CA ALA A 41 0.84 0.39 -10.07
C ALA A 41 0.69 1.91 -10.24
N LEU A 42 0.55 2.35 -11.47
CA LEU A 42 0.44 3.77 -11.80
C LEU A 42 -0.99 4.28 -11.86
N SER A 43 -1.95 3.38 -11.67
CA SER A 43 -3.37 3.72 -11.68
C SER A 43 -4.16 2.72 -10.86
N ALA A 44 -5.40 3.09 -10.54
CA ALA A 44 -6.32 2.18 -9.86
C ALA A 44 -6.64 0.96 -10.74
N SER A 45 -6.82 1.17 -12.05
CA SER A 45 -7.08 0.07 -12.99
C SER A 45 -5.93 -0.94 -13.00
N GLU A 46 -4.69 -0.45 -13.07
CA GLU A 46 -3.51 -1.31 -13.03
C GLU A 46 -3.42 -2.06 -11.70
N ALA A 47 -3.74 -1.40 -10.60
CA ALA A 47 -3.75 -2.03 -9.28
C ALA A 47 -4.75 -3.19 -9.24
N LEU A 48 -5.95 -2.99 -9.76
CA LEU A 48 -6.97 -4.04 -9.80
C LEU A 48 -6.56 -5.20 -10.71
N GLU A 49 -5.90 -4.93 -11.82
CA GLU A 49 -5.35 -5.96 -12.70
C GLU A 49 -4.29 -6.80 -11.98
N ARG A 50 -3.39 -6.14 -11.25
CA ARG A 50 -2.38 -6.84 -10.48
C ARG A 50 -2.97 -7.70 -9.37
N LEU A 51 -4.04 -7.24 -8.73
CA LEU A 51 -4.72 -7.99 -7.67
C LEU A 51 -5.55 -9.14 -8.21
N ALA A 52 -5.97 -9.09 -9.47
CA ALA A 52 -6.67 -10.19 -10.13
C ALA A 52 -5.73 -11.37 -10.40
N VAL A 53 -4.44 -11.09 -10.57
CA VAL A 53 -3.39 -12.09 -10.65
C VAL A 53 -2.82 -12.26 -9.24
N GLU A 54 -2.39 -13.46 -8.90
CA GLU A 54 -1.86 -13.71 -7.57
C GLU A 54 -0.54 -12.95 -7.35
N ILE A 55 -0.53 -12.09 -6.34
CA ILE A 55 0.69 -11.38 -5.91
C ILE A 55 1.36 -12.21 -4.83
N GLU A 56 2.61 -12.50 -5.02
CA GLU A 56 3.43 -13.23 -4.07
C GLU A 56 4.65 -12.41 -3.66
N PRO A 57 5.17 -12.54 -2.45
CA PRO A 57 4.65 -13.39 -1.37
C PRO A 57 3.46 -12.77 -0.64
N ARG A 58 2.78 -13.56 0.15
CA ARG A 58 1.72 -13.10 1.04
C ARG A 58 2.26 -13.02 2.46
N PRO A 59 1.74 -12.14 3.33
CA PRO A 59 0.58 -11.26 3.15
C PRO A 59 0.85 -10.05 2.27
N ILE A 60 -0.21 -9.36 1.88
CA ILE A 60 -0.16 -8.18 1.02
C ILE A 60 -0.73 -6.98 1.76
N VAL A 61 -0.05 -5.85 1.71
CA VAL A 61 -0.55 -4.57 2.19
C VAL A 61 -0.62 -3.63 0.99
N ILE A 62 -1.72 -2.91 0.85
CA ILE A 62 -1.89 -1.95 -0.23
C ILE A 62 -1.72 -0.55 0.31
N LEU A 63 -0.93 0.25 -0.40
CA LEU A 63 -0.64 1.63 -0.07
C LEU A 63 -1.01 2.47 -1.28
N SER A 64 -2.09 3.24 -1.18
CA SER A 64 -2.62 3.99 -2.33
C SER A 64 -2.71 5.47 -2.07
N ASP A 65 -2.29 6.25 -3.07
CA ASP A 65 -2.59 7.68 -3.10
C ASP A 65 -4.12 7.84 -3.15
N ILE A 66 -4.65 8.75 -2.37
CA ILE A 66 -6.08 9.03 -2.36
C ILE A 66 -6.52 9.85 -3.58
N ASN A 67 -5.61 10.63 -4.15
CA ASN A 67 -5.88 11.49 -5.29
C ASN A 67 -5.17 10.98 -6.54
N MET A 68 -5.92 10.45 -7.50
CA MET A 68 -5.37 9.99 -8.77
C MET A 68 -6.37 10.33 -9.90
N PRO A 69 -5.90 10.58 -11.13
CA PRO A 69 -6.81 10.80 -12.26
C PRO A 69 -7.57 9.52 -12.61
N GLY A 70 -8.77 9.68 -13.14
CA GLY A 70 -9.65 8.57 -13.47
C GLY A 70 -10.29 8.01 -12.21
N MET A 71 -10.17 6.70 -11.99
CA MET A 71 -10.59 6.08 -10.75
C MET A 71 -9.63 6.49 -9.65
N ASP A 72 -10.09 7.26 -8.66
CA ASP A 72 -9.24 7.75 -7.58
C ASP A 72 -9.01 6.67 -6.51
N GLY A 73 -8.18 7.02 -5.52
CA GLY A 73 -7.84 6.09 -4.45
C GLY A 73 -9.02 5.68 -3.59
N LEU A 74 -10.00 6.55 -3.41
CA LEU A 74 -11.21 6.24 -2.65
C LEU A 74 -12.05 5.18 -3.37
N ALA A 75 -12.22 5.34 -4.68
CA ALA A 75 -12.94 4.36 -5.51
C ALA A 75 -12.20 3.02 -5.53
N LEU A 76 -10.86 3.07 -5.62
CA LEU A 76 -10.03 1.87 -5.57
C LEU A 76 -10.21 1.14 -4.23
N LEU A 77 -10.17 1.87 -3.12
CA LEU A 77 -10.38 1.31 -1.79
C LEU A 77 -11.71 0.55 -1.71
N ARG A 78 -12.78 1.16 -2.18
CA ARG A 78 -14.11 0.54 -2.17
C ARG A 78 -14.15 -0.73 -2.99
N GLU A 79 -13.50 -0.72 -4.16
CA GLU A 79 -13.45 -1.87 -5.04
C GLU A 79 -12.63 -3.01 -4.41
N ILE A 80 -11.51 -2.69 -3.79
CA ILE A 80 -10.69 -3.70 -3.09
C ILE A 80 -11.48 -4.31 -1.94
N LYS A 81 -12.15 -3.50 -1.13
CA LYS A 81 -12.92 -4.00 0.01
C LYS A 81 -14.08 -4.89 -0.42
N LYS A 82 -14.62 -4.66 -1.61
CA LYS A 82 -15.68 -5.47 -2.18
C LYS A 82 -15.16 -6.84 -2.63
N ARG A 83 -13.98 -6.87 -3.29
CA ARG A 83 -13.39 -8.09 -3.86
C ARG A 83 -12.54 -8.88 -2.87
N ARG A 84 -11.77 -8.16 -2.06
CA ARG A 84 -10.80 -8.74 -1.14
C ARG A 84 -10.85 -7.98 0.19
N PRO A 85 -11.94 -8.17 0.99
CA PRO A 85 -12.12 -7.40 2.23
C PRO A 85 -11.04 -7.64 3.28
N GLU A 86 -10.30 -8.74 3.17
CA GLU A 86 -9.23 -9.06 4.11
C GLU A 86 -7.94 -8.25 3.88
N LEU A 87 -7.78 -7.62 2.71
CA LEU A 87 -6.56 -6.88 2.40
C LEU A 87 -6.57 -5.51 3.10
N PRO A 88 -5.55 -5.21 3.90
CA PRO A 88 -5.45 -3.88 4.50
C PRO A 88 -5.02 -2.84 3.45
N VAL A 89 -5.71 -1.72 3.43
CA VAL A 89 -5.43 -0.61 2.52
C VAL A 89 -5.10 0.62 3.35
N MET A 90 -3.89 1.11 3.19
CA MET A 90 -3.41 2.35 3.79
C MET A 90 -3.48 3.44 2.74
N MET A 91 -3.95 4.62 3.11
CA MET A 91 -4.12 5.75 2.18
C MET A 91 -3.03 6.79 2.38
N LEU A 92 -2.45 7.26 1.28
CA LEU A 92 -1.56 8.41 1.27
C LEU A 92 -2.39 9.65 1.00
N THR A 93 -2.34 10.62 1.91
CA THR A 93 -3.17 11.82 1.84
C THR A 93 -2.31 13.07 1.79
N ALA A 94 -2.84 14.15 1.20
CA ALA A 94 -2.20 15.45 1.21
C ALA A 94 -2.88 16.35 2.26
N TYR A 95 -2.23 17.46 2.56
CA TYR A 95 -2.82 18.49 3.39
C TYR A 95 -4.11 18.99 2.73
N GLY A 96 -5.20 19.04 3.49
CA GLY A 96 -6.49 19.48 2.97
C GLY A 96 -7.41 18.36 2.50
N ASP A 97 -7.01 17.10 2.60
CA ASP A 97 -7.81 15.95 2.18
C ASP A 97 -8.78 15.45 3.27
N ASP A 98 -9.18 16.30 4.21
CA ASP A 98 -9.96 15.87 5.37
C ASP A 98 -11.26 15.15 5.02
N GLU A 99 -12.00 15.67 4.04
CA GLU A 99 -13.26 15.06 3.62
C GLU A 99 -13.04 13.70 2.96
N ARG A 100 -12.04 13.59 2.09
CA ARG A 100 -11.71 12.32 1.44
C ARG A 100 -11.19 11.31 2.45
N ARG A 101 -10.39 11.76 3.39
CA ARG A 101 -9.88 10.95 4.47
C ARG A 101 -11.02 10.37 5.30
N ARG A 102 -12.00 11.20 5.65
CA ARG A 102 -13.20 10.76 6.37
C ARG A 102 -13.95 9.69 5.60
N ARG A 103 -14.16 9.90 4.30
CA ARG A 103 -14.84 8.92 3.44
C ARG A 103 -14.06 7.62 3.33
N ALA A 104 -12.74 7.70 3.26
CA ALA A 104 -11.89 6.52 3.21
C ALA A 104 -11.98 5.73 4.53
N ALA A 105 -11.99 6.42 5.66
CA ALA A 105 -12.15 5.77 6.96
C ALA A 105 -13.48 5.04 7.02
N GLU A 106 -14.56 5.66 6.58
CA GLU A 106 -15.88 5.03 6.52
C GLU A 106 -15.93 3.84 5.56
N SER A 107 -15.10 3.86 4.53
CA SER A 107 -15.03 2.79 3.53
C SER A 107 -14.06 1.66 3.91
N GLY A 108 -13.44 1.74 5.08
CA GLY A 108 -12.64 0.66 5.61
C GLY A 108 -11.13 0.79 5.42
N ALA A 109 -10.61 2.00 5.20
CA ALA A 109 -9.16 2.20 5.16
C ALA A 109 -8.55 1.81 6.50
N ALA A 110 -7.46 1.07 6.46
CA ALA A 110 -6.79 0.59 7.67
C ALA A 110 -5.99 1.69 8.36
N ASP A 111 -5.45 2.63 7.60
CA ASP A 111 -4.62 3.70 8.16
C ASP A 111 -4.39 4.79 7.13
N PHE A 112 -3.78 5.88 7.58
CA PHE A 112 -3.48 7.06 6.76
C PHE A 112 -2.06 7.52 7.01
N VAL A 113 -1.38 7.95 5.95
CA VAL A 113 -0.07 8.58 6.03
C VAL A 113 -0.12 9.86 5.21
N THR A 114 0.25 10.98 5.82
CA THR A 114 0.22 12.28 5.17
C THR A 114 1.52 12.51 4.38
N LYS A 115 1.39 13.04 3.17
CA LYS A 115 2.55 13.46 2.38
C LYS A 115 3.06 14.82 2.86
N PRO A 116 4.37 15.07 2.84
CA PRO A 116 5.45 14.16 2.43
C PRO A 116 5.63 13.02 3.42
N VAL A 117 5.90 11.83 2.89
CA VAL A 117 5.93 10.61 3.69
C VAL A 117 7.13 10.60 4.63
N ASP A 118 6.86 10.42 5.93
CA ASP A 118 7.88 10.05 6.91
C ASP A 118 8.03 8.53 6.83
N PHE A 119 9.12 8.08 6.21
CA PHE A 119 9.31 6.66 5.97
C PHE A 119 9.56 5.85 7.23
N ASP A 120 10.17 6.43 8.25
CA ASP A 120 10.34 5.73 9.52
C ASP A 120 8.99 5.48 10.18
N PHE A 121 8.11 6.47 10.17
CA PHE A 121 6.75 6.34 10.67
C PHE A 121 5.97 5.31 9.84
N LEU A 122 6.06 5.39 8.51
CA LEU A 122 5.39 4.45 7.62
C LEU A 122 5.80 3.01 7.92
N LYS A 123 7.08 2.75 8.11
CA LYS A 123 7.58 1.41 8.39
C LYS A 123 7.03 0.86 9.71
N ILE A 124 6.88 1.72 10.72
CA ILE A 124 6.26 1.33 11.99
C ILE A 124 4.80 0.93 11.76
N ARG A 125 4.05 1.74 11.01
CA ARG A 125 2.64 1.47 10.74
C ARG A 125 2.44 0.21 9.90
N LEU A 126 3.29 0.01 8.91
CA LEU A 126 3.25 -1.23 8.11
C LEU A 126 3.46 -2.45 8.98
N ARG A 127 4.43 -2.40 9.87
CA ARG A 127 4.71 -3.51 10.78
C ARG A 127 3.51 -3.83 11.67
N GLU A 128 2.81 -2.81 12.14
CA GLU A 128 1.60 -3.00 12.93
C GLU A 128 0.49 -3.65 12.11
N LEU A 129 0.37 -3.32 10.83
CA LEU A 129 -0.67 -3.86 9.96
C LEU A 129 -0.45 -5.32 9.61
N HIS A 130 0.78 -5.72 9.27
CA HIS A 130 1.02 -7.10 8.86
C HIS A 130 1.38 -8.02 10.03
N GLY A 131 1.70 -7.44 11.19
CA GLY A 131 2.06 -8.20 12.37
C GLY A 131 3.48 -8.76 12.33
N PRO A 132 3.83 -9.58 13.33
CA PRO A 132 5.19 -10.11 13.42
C PRO A 132 5.51 -11.05 12.27
N LEU A 133 6.75 -10.94 11.78
CA LEU A 133 7.33 -11.88 10.82
C LEU A 133 7.97 -13.01 11.60
N SER A 134 7.43 -14.16 11.48
CA SER A 134 7.96 -15.33 12.19
C SER A 134 8.63 -16.30 11.23
#